data_e2e43212dc89a8749887ddf54bd6f79a
#
_entry.id   e2e43212dc89a8749887ddf54bd6f79a
#
_cell.length_a   1.000
_cell.length_b   1.000
_cell.length_c   1.000
_cell.angle_alpha   90.00
_cell.angle_beta   90.00
_cell.angle_gamma   90.00
#
_symmetry.space_group_name_H-M   'P 1'
#
loop_
_entity.id
_entity.type
_entity.pdbx_description
1 polymer ?
#
loop_
_entity_poly.entity_id
_entity_poly.type
_entity_poly.pdbx_seq_one_letter_code
_entity_poly.pdbx_strand_id
1 'polypeptide(L)'
;IPLRFAASKVIEGDTLIIDQLKLEQNEKEMIEHIVVQMEKESGLDRSAAMADMRFSFIEKVCDLTVVKPKESKERVRSENIDRILTGKYTALPCFIGIMLCVFYLTFNVIGAFLQNILEAGIDVLSNSVSGWMQQMQVNEALQSLIVNGIFAGVGSVLSFLPIIVTLFFFLSLMEDSGYIARVAFFMDKLLRKIGLSGRSIVPMLIGFGCTVPAVMSTRTLPSARDRKMTILLTPFM
;
A
#
# COMPACT_ATOMS: atom_id res chain seq x y z
N ILE A 1 -22.63 25.75 13.08
CA ILE A 1 -21.51 24.77 13.18
C ILE A 1 -20.70 25.14 14.41
N PRO A 2 -20.30 24.18 15.29
CA PRO A 2 -19.44 24.48 16.44
C PRO A 2 -18.11 25.12 15.99
N LEU A 3 -17.74 26.22 16.63
CA LEU A 3 -16.58 27.04 16.21
C LEU A 3 -15.28 26.25 16.10
N ARG A 4 -15.01 25.37 17.08
CA ARG A 4 -13.80 24.53 17.08
C ARG A 4 -13.79 23.51 15.94
N PHE A 5 -14.94 22.95 15.60
CA PHE A 5 -15.08 22.04 14.46
C PHE A 5 -14.86 22.78 13.14
N ALA A 6 -15.49 23.96 12.98
CA ALA A 6 -15.30 24.77 11.79
C ALA A 6 -13.82 25.17 11.62
N ALA A 7 -13.16 25.66 12.67
CA ALA A 7 -11.77 26.02 12.62
C ALA A 7 -10.84 24.86 12.23
N SER A 8 -11.05 23.66 12.80
CA SER A 8 -10.23 22.48 12.44
C SER A 8 -10.43 22.06 11.00
N LYS A 9 -11.66 22.14 10.49
CA LYS A 9 -11.98 21.80 9.10
C LYS A 9 -11.45 22.81 8.10
N VAL A 10 -11.49 24.08 8.44
CA VAL A 10 -10.90 25.14 7.61
C VAL A 10 -9.37 24.97 7.52
N ILE A 11 -8.71 24.66 8.64
CA ILE A 11 -7.27 24.37 8.65
C ILE A 11 -6.96 23.12 7.82
N GLU A 12 -7.79 22.08 7.88
CA GLU A 12 -7.65 20.87 7.03
C GLU A 12 -7.87 21.15 5.53
N GLY A 13 -8.45 22.31 5.18
CA GLY A 13 -8.72 22.70 3.79
C GLY A 13 -10.00 22.05 3.22
N ASP A 14 -10.98 21.74 4.07
CA ASP A 14 -12.26 21.18 3.66
C ASP A 14 -13.10 22.26 2.93
N THR A 15 -13.20 22.10 1.61
CA THR A 15 -13.88 23.07 0.73
C THR A 15 -15.35 23.23 1.04
N LEU A 16 -16.04 22.16 1.49
CA LEU A 16 -17.46 22.21 1.82
C LEU A 16 -17.73 23.14 3.01
N ILE A 17 -16.87 23.08 4.01
CA ILE A 17 -17.01 23.93 5.21
C ILE A 17 -16.60 25.38 4.89
N ILE A 18 -15.54 25.57 4.10
CA ILE A 18 -15.09 26.91 3.65
C ILE A 18 -16.18 27.62 2.87
N ASP A 19 -16.89 26.90 1.97
CA ASP A 19 -17.98 27.45 1.20
C ASP A 19 -19.23 27.77 2.06
N GLN A 20 -19.52 26.92 3.05
CA GLN A 20 -20.62 27.16 4.00
C GLN A 20 -20.37 28.37 4.91
N LEU A 21 -19.14 28.64 5.28
CA LEU A 21 -18.77 29.78 6.13
C LEU A 21 -18.77 31.09 5.37
N LYS A 22 -18.82 31.09 4.03
CA LYS A 22 -18.82 32.30 3.17
C LYS A 22 -17.71 33.29 3.53
N LEU A 23 -16.49 32.77 3.78
CA LEU A 23 -15.33 33.57 4.16
C LEU A 23 -14.95 34.54 3.05
N GLU A 24 -14.60 35.77 3.44
CA GLU A 24 -14.07 36.79 2.53
C GLU A 24 -12.66 36.39 2.03
N GLN A 25 -12.23 36.98 0.92
CA GLN A 25 -10.93 36.67 0.32
C GLN A 25 -9.76 36.96 1.28
N ASN A 26 -9.82 38.09 2.00
CA ASN A 26 -8.80 38.47 2.98
C ASN A 26 -8.71 37.45 4.14
N GLU A 27 -9.85 36.90 4.58
CA GLU A 27 -9.88 35.90 5.64
C GLU A 27 -9.26 34.57 5.17
N LYS A 28 -9.53 34.17 3.93
CA LYS A 28 -8.91 32.99 3.32
C LYS A 28 -7.39 33.12 3.21
N GLU A 29 -6.90 34.27 2.80
CA GLU A 29 -5.46 34.55 2.71
C GLU A 29 -4.80 34.56 4.09
N MET A 30 -5.45 35.11 5.10
CA MET A 30 -4.95 35.09 6.47
C MET A 30 -4.85 33.63 7.01
N ILE A 31 -5.87 32.83 6.76
CA ILE A 31 -5.89 31.41 7.15
C ILE A 31 -4.76 30.66 6.46
N GLU A 32 -4.59 30.85 5.17
CA GLU A 32 -3.52 30.19 4.42
C GLU A 32 -2.12 30.62 4.91
N HIS A 33 -1.95 31.87 5.27
CA HIS A 33 -0.70 32.35 5.89
C HIS A 33 -0.41 31.65 7.22
N ILE A 34 -1.42 31.51 8.09
CA ILE A 34 -1.30 30.79 9.37
C ILE A 34 -0.96 29.31 9.14
N VAL A 35 -1.60 28.69 8.16
CA VAL A 35 -1.32 27.28 7.81
C VAL A 35 0.10 27.09 7.31
N VAL A 36 0.57 27.96 6.41
CA VAL A 36 1.94 27.90 5.90
C VAL A 36 2.96 28.11 7.03
N GLN A 37 2.66 29.00 7.97
CA GLN A 37 3.51 29.20 9.15
C GLN A 37 3.53 27.94 10.02
N MET A 38 2.38 27.33 10.29
CA MET A 38 2.27 26.07 11.04
C MET A 38 3.05 24.92 10.37
N GLU A 39 2.97 24.80 9.05
CA GLU A 39 3.73 23.82 8.27
C GLU A 39 5.24 24.02 8.36
N LYS A 40 5.69 25.27 8.35
CA LYS A 40 7.12 25.63 8.52
C LYS A 40 7.63 25.32 9.93
N GLU A 41 6.85 25.64 10.94
CA GLU A 41 7.24 25.44 12.35
C GLU A 41 7.22 23.97 12.73
N SER A 42 6.20 23.21 12.30
CA SER A 42 6.07 21.78 12.61
C SER A 42 6.93 20.89 11.69
N GLY A 43 7.28 21.34 10.50
CA GLY A 43 7.92 20.53 9.45
C GLY A 43 6.99 19.43 8.91
N LEU A 44 5.70 19.53 9.20
CA LEU A 44 4.65 18.58 8.82
C LEU A 44 3.69 19.26 7.82
N ASP A 45 3.09 18.47 6.94
CA ASP A 45 1.99 18.96 6.12
C ASP A 45 0.75 19.24 6.98
N ARG A 46 -0.17 20.05 6.46
CA ARG A 46 -1.41 20.50 7.09
C ARG A 46 -2.17 19.39 7.84
N SER A 47 -2.37 18.25 7.18
CA SER A 47 -3.12 17.14 7.77
C SER A 47 -2.34 16.39 8.85
N ALA A 48 -1.02 16.24 8.68
CA ALA A 48 -0.16 15.61 9.67
C ALA A 48 0.04 16.50 10.91
N ALA A 49 0.18 17.80 10.75
CA ALA A 49 0.26 18.74 11.87
C ALA A 49 -1.02 18.75 12.72
N MET A 50 -2.19 18.70 12.07
CA MET A 50 -3.47 18.59 12.77
C MET A 50 -3.63 17.24 13.50
N ALA A 51 -3.16 16.15 12.88
CA ALA A 51 -3.17 14.83 13.53
C ALA A 51 -2.22 14.81 14.73
N ASP A 52 -1.02 15.32 14.59
CA ASP A 52 -0.02 15.40 15.67
C ASP A 52 -0.54 16.18 16.88
N MET A 53 -1.17 17.33 16.64
CA MET A 53 -1.79 18.13 17.69
C MET A 53 -2.91 17.38 18.43
N ARG A 54 -3.76 16.62 17.70
CA ARG A 54 -4.81 15.79 18.30
C ARG A 54 -4.23 14.66 19.13
N PHE A 55 -3.21 13.96 18.64
CA PHE A 55 -2.56 12.88 19.35
C PHE A 55 -1.84 13.40 20.60
N SER A 56 -1.13 14.51 20.52
CA SER A 56 -0.48 15.15 21.68
C SER A 56 -1.49 15.56 22.75
N PHE A 57 -2.69 16.03 22.37
CA PHE A 57 -3.75 16.33 23.32
C PHE A 57 -4.29 15.05 23.97
N ILE A 58 -4.55 14.00 23.19
CA ILE A 58 -5.01 12.69 23.69
C ILE A 58 -3.98 12.10 24.66
N GLU A 59 -2.70 12.16 24.30
CA GLU A 59 -1.61 11.67 25.15
C GLU A 59 -1.58 12.38 26.51
N LYS A 60 -1.69 13.71 26.51
CA LYS A 60 -1.80 14.50 27.75
C LYS A 60 -2.99 14.07 28.62
N VAL A 61 -4.15 13.87 28.01
CA VAL A 61 -5.35 13.45 28.73
C VAL A 61 -5.16 12.03 29.29
N CYS A 62 -4.61 11.13 28.47
CA CYS A 62 -4.34 9.75 28.88
C CYS A 62 -3.31 9.67 30.02
N ASP A 63 -2.26 10.47 29.99
CA ASP A 63 -1.25 10.49 31.06
C ASP A 63 -1.80 10.98 32.41
N LEU A 64 -2.83 11.84 32.36
CA LEU A 64 -3.50 12.35 33.58
C LEU A 64 -4.61 11.43 34.10
N THR A 65 -5.22 10.62 33.25
CA THR A 65 -6.45 9.88 33.58
C THR A 65 -6.28 8.37 33.55
N VAL A 66 -5.31 7.85 32.83
CA VAL A 66 -5.13 6.40 32.65
C VAL A 66 -3.99 5.88 33.49
N VAL A 67 -4.31 5.04 34.49
CA VAL A 67 -3.30 4.25 35.18
C VAL A 67 -2.90 3.08 34.30
N LYS A 68 -1.73 3.19 33.68
CA LYS A 68 -1.21 2.13 32.79
C LYS A 68 -0.92 0.88 33.64
N PRO A 69 -1.52 -0.29 33.38
CA PRO A 69 -1.14 -1.54 34.02
C PRO A 69 0.33 -1.86 33.69
N LYS A 70 0.97 -2.67 34.56
CA LYS A 70 2.36 -3.14 34.32
C LYS A 70 2.49 -3.66 32.90
N GLU A 71 3.54 -3.24 32.22
CA GLU A 71 3.81 -3.63 30.83
C GLU A 71 3.71 -5.14 30.65
N SER A 72 2.87 -5.59 29.71
CA SER A 72 2.77 -7.00 29.40
C SER A 72 4.07 -7.48 28.73
N LYS A 73 4.46 -8.72 28.99
CA LYS A 73 5.66 -9.32 28.35
C LYS A 73 5.59 -9.26 26.81
N GLU A 74 4.38 -9.29 26.26
CA GLU A 74 4.11 -9.16 24.82
C GLU A 74 4.46 -7.78 24.29
N ARG A 75 4.15 -6.74 25.04
CA ARG A 75 4.49 -5.35 24.68
C ARG A 75 6.01 -5.15 24.64
N VAL A 76 6.72 -5.60 25.66
CA VAL A 76 8.19 -5.51 25.71
C VAL A 76 8.82 -6.29 24.53
N ARG A 77 8.26 -7.44 24.16
CA ARG A 77 8.72 -8.23 23.00
C ARG A 77 8.45 -7.47 21.70
N SER A 78 7.28 -6.87 21.54
CA SER A 78 6.93 -6.05 20.37
C SER A 78 7.85 -4.84 20.26
N GLU A 79 8.11 -4.12 21.35
CA GLU A 79 9.02 -2.97 21.39
C GLU A 79 10.47 -3.35 21.01
N ASN A 80 10.95 -4.51 21.45
CA ASN A 80 12.28 -4.99 21.06
C ASN A 80 12.36 -5.34 19.57
N ILE A 81 11.31 -5.95 19.01
CA ILE A 81 11.20 -6.23 17.58
C ILE A 81 11.16 -4.91 16.80
N ASP A 82 10.36 -3.95 17.26
CA ASP A 82 10.25 -2.63 16.66
C ASP A 82 11.58 -1.89 16.65
N ARG A 83 12.33 -1.96 17.73
CA ARG A 83 13.65 -1.33 17.83
C ARG A 83 14.64 -1.84 16.78
N ILE A 84 14.54 -3.11 16.38
CA ILE A 84 15.37 -3.69 15.33
C ILE A 84 14.83 -3.30 13.95
N LEU A 85 13.51 -3.42 13.74
CA LEU A 85 12.87 -3.18 12.45
C LEU A 85 12.82 -1.71 12.05
N THR A 86 12.76 -0.78 13.02
CA THR A 86 12.67 0.67 12.77
C THR A 86 13.94 1.44 13.15
N GLY A 87 15.02 0.74 13.49
CA GLY A 87 16.30 1.35 13.83
C GLY A 87 16.87 2.17 12.68
N LYS A 88 17.51 3.30 12.98
CA LYS A 88 18.02 4.28 12.00
C LYS A 88 18.89 3.68 10.88
N TYR A 89 19.67 2.64 11.19
CA TYR A 89 20.58 1.97 10.26
C TYR A 89 20.13 0.56 9.87
N THR A 90 19.25 -0.06 10.67
CA THR A 90 18.79 -1.45 10.49
C THR A 90 17.49 -1.54 9.71
N ALA A 91 16.68 -0.48 9.70
CA ALA A 91 15.37 -0.49 9.04
C ALA A 91 15.47 -0.75 7.52
N LEU A 92 16.39 -0.05 6.83
CA LEU A 92 16.52 -0.19 5.38
C LEU A 92 17.04 -1.57 4.95
N PRO A 93 18.15 -2.10 5.50
CA PRO A 93 18.61 -3.44 5.14
C PRO A 93 17.63 -4.55 5.55
N CYS A 94 16.95 -4.40 6.69
CA CYS A 94 15.91 -5.34 7.12
C CYS A 94 14.72 -5.33 6.13
N PHE A 95 14.30 -4.14 5.70
CA PHE A 95 13.25 -3.99 4.68
C PHE A 95 13.63 -4.69 3.37
N ILE A 96 14.82 -4.42 2.85
CA ILE A 96 15.31 -5.06 1.62
C ILE A 96 15.39 -6.58 1.80
N GLY A 97 15.89 -7.06 2.93
CA GLY A 97 15.98 -8.49 3.24
C GLY A 97 14.60 -9.17 3.27
N ILE A 98 13.62 -8.57 3.92
CA ILE A 98 12.24 -9.11 3.97
C ILE A 98 11.62 -9.09 2.57
N MET A 99 11.76 -8.00 1.81
CA MET A 99 11.23 -7.92 0.45
C MET A 99 11.85 -8.96 -0.47
N LEU A 100 13.18 -9.13 -0.43
CA LEU A 100 13.87 -10.18 -1.19
C LEU A 100 13.41 -11.59 -0.80
N CYS A 101 13.20 -11.82 0.50
CA CYS A 101 12.67 -13.10 0.99
C CYS A 101 11.27 -13.37 0.47
N VAL A 102 10.37 -12.38 0.54
CA VAL A 102 9.00 -12.47 0.02
C VAL A 102 9.03 -12.75 -1.49
N PHE A 103 9.81 -12.00 -2.26
CA PHE A 103 9.91 -12.24 -3.70
C PHE A 103 10.49 -13.59 -4.03
N TYR A 104 11.54 -14.01 -3.34
CA TYR A 104 12.15 -15.32 -3.55
C TYR A 104 11.16 -16.46 -3.27
N LEU A 105 10.43 -16.39 -2.16
CA LEU A 105 9.40 -17.37 -1.82
C LEU A 105 8.25 -17.37 -2.83
N THR A 106 7.82 -16.20 -3.27
CA THR A 106 6.71 -16.05 -4.22
C THR A 106 7.07 -16.61 -5.59
N PHE A 107 8.22 -16.22 -6.14
CA PHE A 107 8.55 -16.58 -7.53
C PHE A 107 9.28 -17.92 -7.67
N ASN A 108 10.13 -18.31 -6.72
CA ASN A 108 10.96 -19.50 -6.87
C ASN A 108 10.48 -20.72 -6.08
N VAL A 109 9.73 -20.54 -5.00
CA VAL A 109 9.34 -21.67 -4.14
C VAL A 109 7.85 -21.96 -4.30
N ILE A 110 7.00 -21.15 -3.71
CA ILE A 110 5.56 -21.42 -3.63
C ILE A 110 4.87 -21.14 -4.96
N GLY A 111 5.13 -19.98 -5.55
CA GLY A 111 4.50 -19.59 -6.81
C GLY A 111 4.89 -20.53 -7.96
N ALA A 112 6.19 -20.84 -8.11
CA ALA A 112 6.66 -21.79 -9.12
C ALA A 112 6.08 -23.21 -8.92
N PHE A 113 6.01 -23.68 -7.67
CA PHE A 113 5.44 -24.98 -7.37
C PHE A 113 3.94 -25.06 -7.75
N LEU A 114 3.15 -24.07 -7.36
CA LEU A 114 1.74 -24.00 -7.71
C LEU A 114 1.52 -23.81 -9.22
N GLN A 115 2.35 -23.01 -9.86
CA GLN A 115 2.32 -22.82 -11.30
C GLN A 115 2.56 -24.13 -12.04
N ASN A 116 3.59 -24.89 -11.68
CA ASN A 116 3.89 -26.17 -12.30
C ASN A 116 2.73 -27.18 -12.16
N ILE A 117 2.07 -27.22 -11.01
CA ILE A 117 0.89 -28.06 -10.81
C ILE A 117 -0.25 -27.63 -11.73
N LEU A 118 -0.48 -26.34 -11.86
CA LEU A 118 -1.55 -25.82 -12.71
C LEU A 118 -1.25 -26.05 -14.19
N GLU A 119 -0.02 -25.82 -14.64
CA GLU A 119 0.43 -26.07 -16.00
C GLU A 119 0.29 -27.55 -16.35
N ALA A 120 0.73 -28.46 -15.47
CA ALA A 120 0.52 -29.90 -15.66
C ALA A 120 -0.96 -30.27 -15.80
N GLY A 121 -1.83 -29.63 -15.02
CA GLY A 121 -3.28 -29.80 -15.14
C GLY A 121 -3.84 -29.33 -16.49
N ILE A 122 -3.40 -28.16 -16.95
CA ILE A 122 -3.80 -27.58 -18.24
C ILE A 122 -3.31 -28.46 -19.40
N ASP A 123 -2.07 -28.95 -19.31
CA ASP A 123 -1.49 -29.84 -20.32
C ASP A 123 -2.24 -31.15 -20.44
N VAL A 124 -2.63 -31.77 -19.31
CA VAL A 124 -3.45 -32.99 -19.29
C VAL A 124 -4.81 -32.73 -19.94
N LEU A 125 -5.48 -31.61 -19.64
CA LEU A 125 -6.74 -31.23 -20.26
C LEU A 125 -6.57 -30.99 -21.77
N SER A 126 -5.58 -30.24 -22.17
CA SER A 126 -5.26 -29.94 -23.57
C SER A 126 -4.99 -31.20 -24.39
N ASN A 127 -4.17 -32.12 -23.85
CA ASN A 127 -3.86 -33.39 -24.47
C ASN A 127 -5.10 -34.31 -24.58
N SER A 128 -5.96 -34.34 -23.55
CA SER A 128 -7.20 -35.11 -23.56
C SER A 128 -8.16 -34.61 -24.62
N VAL A 129 -8.33 -33.29 -24.73
CA VAL A 129 -9.19 -32.67 -25.75
C VAL A 129 -8.62 -32.91 -27.16
N SER A 130 -7.31 -32.74 -27.34
CA SER A 130 -6.62 -33.02 -28.60
C SER A 130 -6.81 -34.47 -29.04
N GLY A 131 -6.64 -35.45 -28.14
CA GLY A 131 -6.85 -36.86 -28.42
C GLY A 131 -8.31 -37.18 -28.82
N TRP A 132 -9.28 -36.57 -28.13
CA TRP A 132 -10.71 -36.76 -28.45
C TRP A 132 -11.07 -36.15 -29.82
N MET A 133 -10.52 -34.98 -30.16
CA MET A 133 -10.73 -34.34 -31.47
C MET A 133 -10.11 -35.15 -32.60
N GLN A 134 -8.95 -35.78 -32.41
CA GLN A 134 -8.32 -36.67 -33.36
C GLN A 134 -9.19 -37.91 -33.68
N GLN A 135 -9.82 -38.50 -32.66
CA GLN A 135 -10.74 -39.63 -32.84
C GLN A 135 -11.99 -39.25 -33.65
N MET A 136 -12.44 -38.01 -33.55
CA MET A 136 -13.57 -37.48 -34.32
C MET A 136 -13.20 -37.03 -35.75
N GLN A 137 -11.94 -37.19 -36.18
CA GLN A 137 -11.44 -36.74 -37.46
C GLN A 137 -11.76 -35.27 -37.77
N VAL A 138 -11.65 -34.40 -36.73
CA VAL A 138 -11.86 -32.96 -36.85
C VAL A 138 -10.73 -32.35 -37.71
N ASN A 139 -11.06 -31.37 -38.56
CA ASN A 139 -10.11 -30.67 -39.41
C ASN A 139 -8.93 -30.12 -38.60
N GLU A 140 -7.69 -30.36 -39.04
CA GLU A 140 -6.44 -29.93 -38.37
C GLU A 140 -6.41 -28.43 -38.04
N ALA A 141 -6.98 -27.59 -38.94
CA ALA A 141 -7.05 -26.15 -38.70
C ALA A 141 -7.93 -25.81 -37.49
N LEU A 142 -9.05 -26.53 -37.29
CA LEU A 142 -9.95 -26.34 -36.14
C LEU A 142 -9.31 -26.85 -34.84
N GLN A 143 -8.62 -27.99 -34.92
CA GLN A 143 -7.87 -28.53 -33.77
C GLN A 143 -6.76 -27.57 -33.35
N SER A 144 -5.97 -27.03 -34.29
CA SER A 144 -4.93 -26.06 -33.99
C SER A 144 -5.49 -24.77 -33.38
N LEU A 145 -6.63 -24.29 -33.85
CA LEU A 145 -7.27 -23.10 -33.30
C LEU A 145 -7.71 -23.30 -31.85
N ILE A 146 -8.27 -24.45 -31.52
CA ILE A 146 -8.75 -24.76 -30.16
C ILE A 146 -7.56 -25.01 -29.23
N VAL A 147 -6.64 -25.88 -29.60
CA VAL A 147 -5.52 -26.26 -28.72
C VAL A 147 -4.51 -25.13 -28.58
N ASN A 148 -4.02 -24.60 -29.70
CA ASN A 148 -2.97 -23.57 -29.67
C ASN A 148 -3.53 -22.14 -29.51
N GLY A 149 -4.78 -21.89 -29.86
CA GLY A 149 -5.42 -20.59 -29.64
C GLY A 149 -6.06 -20.50 -28.25
N ILE A 150 -7.06 -21.32 -27.98
CA ILE A 150 -7.85 -21.19 -26.75
C ILE A 150 -7.10 -21.75 -25.54
N PHE A 151 -6.64 -23.02 -25.58
CA PHE A 151 -5.98 -23.64 -24.43
C PHE A 151 -4.63 -22.99 -24.14
N ALA A 152 -3.81 -22.69 -25.13
CA ALA A 152 -2.55 -22.00 -24.91
C ALA A 152 -2.76 -20.55 -24.42
N GLY A 153 -3.71 -19.82 -25.02
CA GLY A 153 -4.00 -18.44 -24.61
C GLY A 153 -4.59 -18.34 -23.20
N VAL A 154 -5.62 -19.13 -22.89
CA VAL A 154 -6.22 -19.18 -21.55
C VAL A 154 -5.23 -19.77 -20.54
N GLY A 155 -4.49 -20.79 -20.93
CA GLY A 155 -3.48 -21.44 -20.08
C GLY A 155 -2.38 -20.47 -19.65
N SER A 156 -1.87 -19.65 -20.58
CA SER A 156 -0.84 -18.67 -20.23
C SER A 156 -1.32 -17.64 -19.21
N VAL A 157 -2.58 -17.18 -19.30
CA VAL A 157 -3.16 -16.26 -18.32
C VAL A 157 -3.36 -16.95 -16.97
N LEU A 158 -3.87 -18.18 -16.96
CA LEU A 158 -4.08 -18.95 -15.74
C LEU A 158 -2.76 -19.29 -15.03
N SER A 159 -1.67 -19.48 -15.77
CA SER A 159 -0.35 -19.76 -15.18
C SER A 159 0.18 -18.63 -14.30
N PHE A 160 -0.25 -17.38 -14.50
CA PHE A 160 0.11 -16.26 -13.62
C PHE A 160 -0.73 -16.19 -12.34
N LEU A 161 -1.91 -16.83 -12.32
CA LEU A 161 -2.84 -16.75 -11.18
C LEU A 161 -2.21 -17.22 -9.86
N PRO A 162 -1.52 -18.37 -9.79
CA PRO A 162 -0.89 -18.84 -8.56
C PRO A 162 0.17 -17.88 -8.01
N ILE A 163 0.96 -17.28 -8.88
CA ILE A 163 1.98 -16.31 -8.50
C ILE A 163 1.33 -15.07 -7.89
N ILE A 164 0.28 -14.55 -8.54
CA ILE A 164 -0.46 -13.38 -8.05
C ILE A 164 -1.10 -13.68 -6.68
N VAL A 165 -1.77 -14.82 -6.53
CA VAL A 165 -2.40 -15.22 -5.27
C VAL A 165 -1.36 -15.35 -4.14
N THR A 166 -0.22 -15.98 -4.42
CA THR A 166 0.88 -16.13 -3.46
C THR A 166 1.46 -14.78 -3.06
N LEU A 167 1.66 -13.88 -4.02
CA LEU A 167 2.15 -12.54 -3.76
C LEU A 167 1.19 -11.75 -2.85
N PHE A 168 -0.11 -11.76 -3.17
CA PHE A 168 -1.12 -11.08 -2.35
C PHE A 168 -1.23 -11.68 -0.96
N PHE A 169 -1.07 -12.99 -0.82
CA PHE A 169 -1.03 -13.65 0.48
C PHE A 169 0.12 -13.10 1.34
N PHE A 170 1.33 -12.99 0.80
CA PHE A 170 2.46 -12.42 1.54
C PHE A 170 2.30 -10.93 1.82
N LEU A 171 1.74 -10.15 0.89
CA LEU A 171 1.45 -8.73 1.11
C LEU A 171 0.42 -8.55 2.23
N SER A 172 -0.65 -9.35 2.24
CA SER A 172 -1.64 -9.34 3.32
C SER A 172 -1.02 -9.71 4.67
N LEU A 173 -0.15 -10.71 4.70
CA LEU A 173 0.57 -11.09 5.91
C LEU A 173 1.47 -9.96 6.44
N MET A 174 2.13 -9.22 5.55
CA MET A 174 2.93 -8.05 5.92
C MET A 174 2.07 -6.89 6.42
N GLU A 175 0.88 -6.71 5.85
CA GLU A 175 -0.08 -5.70 6.27
C GLU A 175 -0.66 -6.04 7.65
N ASP A 176 -1.14 -7.25 7.84
CA ASP A 176 -1.74 -7.73 9.08
C ASP A 176 -0.73 -7.77 10.25
N SER A 177 0.54 -8.04 9.96
CA SER A 177 1.62 -7.96 10.97
C SER A 177 1.94 -6.53 11.40
N GLY A 178 1.37 -5.50 10.75
CA GLY A 178 1.67 -4.10 10.99
C GLY A 178 3.06 -3.67 10.48
N TYR A 179 3.76 -4.53 9.73
CA TYR A 179 5.09 -4.24 9.22
C TYR A 179 5.09 -3.08 8.22
N ILE A 180 4.08 -3.03 7.33
CA ILE A 180 3.92 -1.94 6.34
C ILE A 180 3.79 -0.58 7.04
N ALA A 181 3.04 -0.49 8.14
CA ALA A 181 2.89 0.75 8.91
C ALA A 181 4.23 1.22 9.51
N ARG A 182 5.06 0.29 10.00
CA ARG A 182 6.38 0.58 10.56
C ARG A 182 7.36 1.08 9.50
N VAL A 183 7.36 0.44 8.33
CA VAL A 183 8.15 0.87 7.18
C VAL A 183 7.70 2.26 6.71
N ALA A 184 6.39 2.50 6.65
CA ALA A 184 5.83 3.79 6.27
C ALA A 184 6.32 4.92 7.18
N PHE A 185 6.36 4.68 8.50
CA PHE A 185 6.87 5.65 9.47
C PHE A 185 8.35 5.99 9.24
N PHE A 186 9.20 5.00 9.01
CA PHE A 186 10.62 5.20 8.73
C PHE A 186 10.84 5.93 7.39
N MET A 187 10.12 5.49 6.35
CA MET A 187 10.26 6.05 5.01
C MET A 187 9.65 7.45 4.86
N ASP A 188 8.73 7.86 5.75
CA ASP A 188 8.14 9.20 5.75
C ASP A 188 9.22 10.30 5.75
N LYS A 189 10.24 10.14 6.60
CA LYS A 189 11.36 11.09 6.68
C LYS A 189 12.17 11.15 5.37
N LEU A 190 12.29 10.04 4.65
CA LEU A 190 13.01 9.97 3.38
C LEU A 190 12.17 10.58 2.25
N LEU A 191 10.89 10.23 2.18
CA LEU A 191 9.96 10.70 1.14
C LEU A 191 9.72 12.20 1.22
N ARG A 192 9.67 12.77 2.42
CA ARG A 192 9.56 14.22 2.60
C ARG A 192 10.73 15.00 1.96
N LYS A 193 11.93 14.41 1.90
CA LYS A 193 13.05 15.03 1.19
C LYS A 193 12.83 15.14 -0.32
N ILE A 194 12.00 14.25 -0.88
CA ILE A 194 11.63 14.25 -2.30
C ILE A 194 10.31 15.02 -2.54
N GLY A 195 9.71 15.57 -1.47
CA GLY A 195 8.47 16.34 -1.55
C GLY A 195 7.21 15.50 -1.63
N LEU A 196 7.28 14.22 -1.21
CA LEU A 196 6.12 13.29 -1.10
C LEU A 196 5.72 13.13 0.37
N SER A 197 4.43 12.93 0.61
CA SER A 197 3.93 12.61 1.95
C SER A 197 4.27 11.16 2.32
N GLY A 198 4.49 10.88 3.60
CA GLY A 198 4.78 9.53 4.08
C GLY A 198 3.70 8.50 3.78
N ARG A 199 2.46 8.94 3.59
CA ARG A 199 1.35 8.07 3.18
C ARG A 199 1.52 7.49 1.78
N SER A 200 2.31 8.14 0.91
CA SER A 200 2.60 7.67 -0.45
C SER A 200 3.42 6.38 -0.47
N ILE A 201 4.09 6.02 0.64
CA ILE A 201 4.88 4.79 0.72
C ILE A 201 4.02 3.53 0.59
N VAL A 202 2.80 3.53 1.12
CA VAL A 202 1.92 2.35 1.10
C VAL A 202 1.58 1.93 -0.34
N PRO A 203 1.07 2.82 -1.22
CA PRO A 203 0.93 2.53 -2.63
C PRO A 203 2.23 2.09 -3.31
N MET A 204 3.34 2.73 -2.97
CA MET A 204 4.65 2.39 -3.55
C MET A 204 5.09 0.98 -3.14
N LEU A 205 4.92 0.58 -1.88
CA LEU A 205 5.22 -0.79 -1.42
C LEU A 205 4.38 -1.85 -2.13
N ILE A 206 3.08 -1.58 -2.30
CA ILE A 206 2.20 -2.44 -3.08
C ILE A 206 2.67 -2.52 -4.55
N GLY A 207 3.21 -1.41 -5.08
CA GLY A 207 3.73 -1.29 -6.45
C GLY A 207 4.89 -2.23 -6.76
N PHE A 208 5.72 -2.57 -5.79
CA PHE A 208 6.76 -3.61 -5.96
C PHE A 208 6.16 -4.98 -6.32
N GLY A 209 4.95 -5.26 -5.87
CA GLY A 209 4.28 -6.53 -6.19
C GLY A 209 3.38 -6.44 -7.41
N CYS A 210 2.52 -5.44 -7.47
CA CYS A 210 1.57 -5.27 -8.57
C CYS A 210 1.16 -3.80 -8.73
N THR A 211 1.36 -3.26 -9.91
CA THR A 211 1.05 -1.85 -10.24
C THR A 211 -0.44 -1.52 -10.14
N VAL A 212 -1.33 -2.47 -10.48
CA VAL A 212 -2.79 -2.21 -10.51
C VAL A 212 -3.35 -1.85 -9.12
N PRO A 213 -3.21 -2.70 -8.08
CA PRO A 213 -3.66 -2.34 -6.74
C PRO A 213 -2.90 -1.16 -6.14
N ALA A 214 -1.63 -0.99 -6.51
CA ALA A 214 -0.85 0.18 -6.09
C ALA A 214 -1.47 1.50 -6.59
N VAL A 215 -1.80 1.57 -7.86
CA VAL A 215 -2.48 2.76 -8.44
C VAL A 215 -3.86 2.94 -7.81
N MET A 216 -4.62 1.87 -7.57
CA MET A 216 -5.93 1.96 -6.90
C MET A 216 -5.80 2.48 -5.47
N SER A 217 -4.78 2.06 -4.73
CA SER A 217 -4.55 2.51 -3.34
C SER A 217 -4.15 3.99 -3.24
N THR A 218 -3.67 4.60 -4.33
CA THR A 218 -3.40 6.05 -4.34
C THR A 218 -4.64 6.91 -4.12
N ARG A 219 -5.84 6.36 -4.27
CA ARG A 219 -7.11 7.06 -4.00
C ARG A 219 -7.25 7.46 -2.53
N THR A 220 -6.56 6.79 -1.63
CA THR A 220 -6.56 7.10 -0.19
C THR A 220 -5.70 8.32 0.15
N LEU A 221 -4.88 8.80 -0.80
CA LEU A 221 -4.03 9.97 -0.58
C LEU A 221 -4.85 11.26 -0.65
N PRO A 222 -4.76 12.13 0.37
CA PRO A 222 -5.55 13.36 0.44
C PRO A 222 -5.09 14.41 -0.59
N SER A 223 -3.78 14.47 -0.88
CA SER A 223 -3.19 15.43 -1.80
C SER A 223 -3.28 14.97 -3.25
N ALA A 224 -3.87 15.80 -4.13
CA ALA A 224 -3.90 15.54 -5.57
C ALA A 224 -2.49 15.50 -6.21
N ARG A 225 -1.55 16.28 -5.66
CA ARG A 225 -0.15 16.28 -6.08
C ARG A 225 0.53 14.95 -5.76
N ASP A 226 0.41 14.50 -4.51
CA ASP A 226 1.01 13.23 -4.08
C ASP A 226 0.44 12.05 -4.84
N ARG A 227 -0.88 12.07 -5.10
CA ARG A 227 -1.54 11.04 -5.91
C ARG A 227 -0.95 10.95 -7.31
N LYS A 228 -0.82 12.09 -8.01
CA LYS A 228 -0.25 12.14 -9.36
C LYS A 228 1.21 11.67 -9.36
N MET A 229 2.02 12.16 -8.42
CA MET A 229 3.42 11.78 -8.32
C MET A 229 3.59 10.28 -8.00
N THR A 230 2.80 9.75 -7.08
CA THR A 230 2.84 8.33 -6.72
C THR A 230 2.42 7.44 -7.90
N ILE A 231 1.37 7.82 -8.65
CA ILE A 231 0.94 7.08 -9.85
C ILE A 231 2.06 7.07 -10.91
N LEU A 232 2.76 8.18 -11.09
CA LEU A 232 3.87 8.27 -12.06
C LEU A 232 5.09 7.44 -11.64
N LEU A 233 5.34 7.31 -10.34
CA LEU A 233 6.48 6.54 -9.82
C LEU A 233 6.22 5.04 -9.76
N THR A 234 4.98 4.62 -9.53
CA THR A 234 4.62 3.21 -9.36
C THR A 234 5.06 2.29 -10.51
N PRO A 235 4.95 2.66 -11.81
CA PRO A 235 5.40 1.79 -12.91
C PRO A 235 6.93 1.60 -13.00
N PHE A 236 7.71 2.40 -12.28
CA PHE A 236 9.19 2.31 -12.27
C PHE A 236 9.72 1.50 -11.08
N MET A 237 8.85 0.99 -10.25
CA MET A 237 9.17 0.15 -9.10
C MET A 237 8.95 -1.32 -9.41
#